data_7425be5bc2626f8af9e9dd2e48e007a0
#
_entry.id   7425be5bc2626f8af9e9dd2e48e007a0
#
_cell.length_a   1.000
_cell.length_b   1.000
_cell.length_c   1.000
_cell.angle_alpha   90.00
_cell.angle_beta   90.00
_cell.angle_gamma   90.00
#
_symmetry.space_group_name_H-M   'P 1'
#
loop_
_entity.id
_entity.type
_entity.pdbx_description
1 polymer ?
#
loop_
_entity_poly.entity_id
_entity_poly.type
_entity_poly.pdbx_seq_one_letter_code
_entity_poly.pdbx_strand_id
1 'polypeptide(L)'
;MVIWTEYLKHRARVRGFDLAIIEQIVRFSEERYFDTATQRRVAIGRHGSRLVLIAYEQEGETMTPVTLHATTRQQITFRLRTGRFRP
;
A
#
# COMPACT_ATOMS: atom_id res chain seq x y z
N MET A 1 14.71 -1.15 2.84
CA MET A 1 14.58 0.10 3.64
C MET A 1 13.35 0.85 3.19
N VAL A 2 12.55 1.34 4.14
CA VAL A 2 11.37 2.14 3.83
C VAL A 2 11.67 3.60 4.12
N ILE A 3 11.46 4.45 3.12
CA ILE A 3 11.66 5.89 3.25
C ILE A 3 10.30 6.57 3.29
N TRP A 4 10.07 7.36 4.34
CA TRP A 4 8.83 8.09 4.54
C TRP A 4 8.98 9.55 4.12
N THR A 5 8.03 10.05 3.32
CA THR A 5 7.93 11.48 3.08
C THR A 5 7.14 12.13 4.21
N GLU A 6 7.40 13.39 4.49
CA GLU A 6 6.63 14.12 5.50
C GLU A 6 5.15 14.19 5.13
N TYR A 7 4.86 14.33 3.85
CA TYR A 7 3.49 14.33 3.35
C TYR A 7 2.75 13.04 3.73
N LEU A 8 3.37 11.89 3.49
CA LEU A 8 2.68 10.61 3.75
C LEU A 8 2.58 10.32 5.24
N LYS A 9 3.57 10.71 6.03
CA LYS A 9 3.47 10.63 7.50
C LYS A 9 2.25 11.41 7.99
N HIS A 10 2.07 12.61 7.48
CA HIS A 10 0.93 13.45 7.86
C HIS A 10 -0.39 12.79 7.44
N ARG A 11 -0.48 12.30 6.21
CA ARG A 11 -1.68 11.63 5.70
C ARG A 11 -2.03 10.41 6.53
N ALA A 12 -1.04 9.62 6.91
CA ALA A 12 -1.26 8.44 7.75
C ALA A 12 -1.84 8.83 9.11
N ARG A 13 -1.27 9.86 9.74
CA ARG A 13 -1.76 10.33 11.04
C ARG A 13 -3.19 10.85 10.95
N VAL A 14 -3.49 11.65 9.94
CA VAL A 14 -4.83 12.21 9.75
C VAL A 14 -5.87 11.11 9.56
N ARG A 15 -5.50 10.03 8.87
CA ARG A 15 -6.40 8.90 8.63
C ARG A 15 -6.41 7.87 9.77
N GLY A 16 -5.66 8.11 10.82
CA GLY A 16 -5.63 7.23 11.99
C GLY A 16 -4.83 5.96 11.79
N PHE A 17 -3.82 5.99 10.94
CA PHE A 17 -2.94 4.84 10.73
C PHE A 17 -1.67 4.97 11.57
N ASP A 18 -1.25 3.85 12.16
CA ASP A 18 0.01 3.73 12.87
C ASP A 18 1.13 3.48 11.86
N LEU A 19 2.12 4.38 11.80
CA LEU A 19 3.21 4.28 10.84
C LEU A 19 4.00 2.98 10.99
N ALA A 20 4.18 2.49 12.21
CA ALA A 20 4.92 1.25 12.43
C ALA A 20 4.20 0.06 11.80
N ILE A 21 2.87 0.02 11.88
CA ILE A 21 2.07 -1.04 11.28
C ILE A 21 2.11 -0.93 9.75
N ILE A 22 2.00 0.28 9.21
CA ILE A 22 2.07 0.49 7.77
C ILE A 22 3.45 0.06 7.24
N GLU A 23 4.52 0.39 7.95
CA GLU A 23 5.87 -0.02 7.55
C GLU A 23 6.01 -1.55 7.53
N GLN A 24 5.44 -2.24 8.51
CA GLN A 24 5.43 -3.70 8.53
C GLN A 24 4.73 -4.27 7.29
N ILE A 25 3.62 -3.67 6.90
CA ILE A 25 2.89 -4.11 5.70
C ILE A 25 3.76 -3.91 4.46
N VAL A 26 4.36 -2.74 4.31
CA VAL A 26 5.22 -2.46 3.14
C VAL A 26 6.38 -3.43 3.07
N ARG A 27 7.00 -3.75 4.21
CA ARG A 27 8.17 -4.63 4.25
C ARG A 27 7.82 -6.09 4.02
N PHE A 28 6.73 -6.58 4.62
CA PHE A 28 6.54 -8.02 4.81
C PHE A 28 5.26 -8.59 4.22
N SER A 29 4.36 -7.79 3.67
CA SER A 29 3.13 -8.34 3.09
C SER A 29 3.45 -9.29 1.94
N GLU A 30 2.76 -10.42 1.94
CA GLU A 30 2.86 -11.38 0.84
C GLU A 30 1.89 -11.05 -0.29
N GLU A 31 0.89 -10.20 -0.02
CA GLU A 31 -0.09 -9.81 -1.02
C GLU A 31 0.34 -8.51 -1.67
N ARG A 32 0.90 -8.64 -2.88
CA ARG A 32 1.41 -7.51 -3.65
C ARG A 32 0.94 -7.62 -5.09
N TYR A 33 0.64 -6.47 -5.67
CA TYR A 33 0.20 -6.38 -7.06
C TYR A 33 0.90 -5.24 -7.75
N PHE A 34 0.81 -5.22 -9.07
CA PHE A 34 1.22 -4.09 -9.88
C PHE A 34 -0.02 -3.36 -10.38
N ASP A 35 -0.12 -2.06 -10.11
CA ASP A 35 -1.23 -1.21 -10.55
C ASP A 35 -0.90 -0.65 -11.94
N THR A 36 -1.58 -1.15 -12.96
CA THR A 36 -1.31 -0.75 -14.34
C THR A 36 -1.76 0.68 -14.62
N ALA A 37 -2.68 1.23 -13.86
CA ALA A 37 -3.15 2.60 -14.05
C ALA A 37 -2.13 3.63 -13.56
N THR A 38 -1.48 3.35 -12.42
CA THR A 38 -0.51 4.28 -11.82
C THR A 38 0.93 3.90 -12.09
N GLN A 39 1.17 2.69 -12.63
CA GLN A 39 2.51 2.12 -12.84
C GLN A 39 3.27 1.98 -11.52
N ARG A 40 2.57 1.68 -10.43
CA ARG A 40 3.16 1.49 -9.11
C ARG A 40 2.84 0.12 -8.55
N ARG A 41 3.70 -0.33 -7.67
CA ARG A 41 3.44 -1.54 -6.90
C ARG A 41 2.53 -1.20 -5.73
N VAL A 42 1.71 -2.17 -5.31
CA VAL A 42 0.85 -2.02 -4.15
C VAL A 42 1.04 -3.18 -3.21
N ALA A 43 1.01 -2.89 -1.91
CA ALA A 43 1.02 -3.89 -0.85
C ALA A 43 -0.30 -3.82 -0.11
N ILE A 44 -0.86 -4.99 0.21
CA ILE A 44 -2.13 -5.11 0.92
C ILE A 44 -1.83 -5.73 2.29
N GLY A 45 -2.43 -5.17 3.32
CA GLY A 45 -2.29 -5.72 4.66
C GLY A 45 -3.38 -5.22 5.59
N ARG A 46 -3.35 -5.73 6.83
CA ARG A 46 -4.34 -5.33 7.83
C ARG A 46 -3.77 -4.37 8.83
N HIS A 47 -4.55 -3.34 9.11
CA HIS A 47 -4.30 -2.41 10.20
C HIS A 47 -5.51 -2.53 11.14
N GLY A 48 -5.38 -3.33 12.19
CA GLY A 48 -6.51 -3.68 13.03
C GLY A 48 -7.55 -4.46 12.22
N SER A 49 -8.77 -3.98 12.23
CA SER A 49 -9.87 -4.59 11.46
C SER A 49 -9.94 -4.09 10.02
N ARG A 50 -9.15 -3.08 9.67
CA ARG A 50 -9.19 -2.47 8.33
C ARG A 50 -8.20 -3.15 7.40
N LEU A 51 -8.60 -3.32 6.15
CA LEU A 51 -7.70 -3.71 5.09
C LEU A 51 -7.14 -2.44 4.45
N VAL A 52 -5.82 -2.39 4.27
CA VAL A 52 -5.14 -1.19 3.81
C VAL A 52 -4.37 -1.49 2.54
N LEU A 53 -4.39 -0.55 1.62
CA LEU A 53 -3.62 -0.59 0.39
C LEU A 53 -2.56 0.51 0.45
N ILE A 54 -1.32 0.13 0.22
CA ILE A 54 -0.20 1.09 0.18
C ILE A 54 0.44 0.99 -1.19
N ALA A 55 0.37 2.09 -1.95
CA ALA A 55 1.12 2.20 -3.20
C ALA A 55 2.51 2.73 -2.89
N TYR A 56 3.52 2.12 -3.49
CA TYR A 56 4.91 2.49 -3.22
C TYR A 56 5.75 2.40 -4.48
N GLU A 57 6.83 3.15 -4.48
CA GLU A 57 7.86 3.05 -5.49
C GLU A 57 9.03 2.26 -4.91
N GLN A 58 9.65 1.44 -5.73
CA GLN A 58 10.77 0.62 -5.29
C GLN A 58 11.96 0.82 -6.21
N GLU A 59 13.11 1.08 -5.61
CA GLU A 59 14.37 1.18 -6.31
C GLU A 59 15.39 0.37 -5.51
N GLY A 60 15.82 -0.77 -6.08
CA GLY A 60 16.65 -1.71 -5.33
C GLY A 60 15.92 -2.19 -4.10
N GLU A 61 16.54 -2.04 -2.93
CA GLU A 61 15.95 -2.41 -1.66
C GLU A 61 15.19 -1.27 -0.98
N THR A 62 15.16 -0.10 -1.61
CA THR A 62 14.49 1.07 -1.05
C THR A 62 13.05 1.12 -1.52
N MET A 63 12.12 1.19 -0.58
CA MET A 63 10.70 1.32 -0.83
C MET A 63 10.20 2.66 -0.31
N THR A 64 9.52 3.41 -1.16
CA THR A 64 9.00 4.73 -0.79
C THR A 64 7.48 4.72 -0.93
N PRO A 65 6.73 4.62 0.18
CA PRO A 65 5.28 4.71 0.10
C PRO A 65 4.85 6.06 -0.45
N VAL A 66 3.90 6.06 -1.39
CA VAL A 66 3.41 7.28 -2.04
C VAL A 66 1.96 7.57 -1.76
N THR A 67 1.12 6.54 -1.59
CA THR A 67 -0.27 6.70 -1.16
C THR A 67 -0.65 5.57 -0.23
N LEU A 68 -1.64 5.83 0.62
CA LEU A 68 -2.20 4.78 1.44
C LEU A 68 -3.68 5.09 1.73
N HIS A 69 -4.51 4.06 1.73
CA HIS A 69 -5.93 4.20 2.06
C HIS A 69 -6.53 2.86 2.43
N ALA A 70 -7.67 2.92 3.10
CA ALA A 70 -8.43 1.71 3.38
C ALA A 70 -9.04 1.15 2.09
N THR A 71 -9.17 -0.15 2.02
CA THR A 71 -9.75 -0.84 0.87
C THR A 71 -10.62 -2.00 1.35
N THR A 72 -11.21 -2.72 0.40
CA THR A 72 -12.02 -3.91 0.69
C THR A 72 -11.61 -5.04 -0.24
N ARG A 73 -11.95 -6.27 0.15
CA ARG A 73 -11.72 -7.43 -0.74
C ARG A 73 -12.48 -7.31 -2.05
N GLN A 74 -13.67 -6.73 -2.03
CA GLN A 74 -14.44 -6.50 -3.25
C GLN A 74 -13.70 -5.59 -4.21
N GLN A 75 -13.11 -4.51 -3.71
CA GLN A 75 -12.36 -3.57 -4.53
C GLN A 75 -11.12 -4.23 -5.13
N ILE A 76 -10.38 -4.99 -4.32
CA ILE A 76 -9.19 -5.69 -4.79
C ILE A 76 -9.56 -6.71 -5.87
N THR A 77 -10.59 -7.53 -5.61
CA THR A 77 -11.07 -8.53 -6.57
C THR A 77 -11.50 -7.90 -7.88
N PHE A 78 -12.22 -6.78 -7.80
CA PHE A 78 -12.64 -6.04 -8.98
C PHE A 78 -11.44 -5.57 -9.81
N ARG A 79 -10.41 -5.02 -9.14
CA ARG A 79 -9.22 -4.52 -9.83
C ARG A 79 -8.39 -5.64 -10.44
N LEU A 80 -8.35 -6.80 -9.79
CA LEU A 80 -7.72 -7.99 -10.39
C LEU A 80 -8.49 -8.45 -11.62
N ARG A 81 -9.81 -8.51 -11.52
CA ARG A 81 -10.66 -8.99 -12.61
C ARG A 81 -10.58 -8.07 -13.83
N THR A 82 -10.51 -6.77 -13.62
CA THR A 82 -10.46 -5.80 -14.72
C THR A 82 -9.07 -5.61 -15.30
N GLY A 83 -8.04 -6.24 -14.69
CA GLY A 83 -6.68 -6.11 -15.15
C GLY A 83 -5.96 -4.85 -14.66
N ARG A 84 -6.60 -4.05 -13.80
CA ARG A 84 -5.93 -2.90 -13.21
C ARG A 84 -4.80 -3.35 -12.27
N PHE A 85 -5.06 -4.40 -11.47
CA PHE A 85 -4.02 -5.03 -10.65
C PHE A 85 -3.56 -6.31 -11.32
N ARG A 86 -2.25 -6.50 -11.36
CA ARG A 86 -1.61 -7.74 -11.81
C ARG A 86 -0.78 -8.33 -10.69
N PRO A 87 -0.76 -9.66 -10.55
CA PRO A 87 0.07 -10.35 -9.57
C PRO A 87 1.55 -10.03 -9.75
#